data_6e1967e6848f1952a6e77a44e9d7b96b
#
_entry.id   6e1967e6848f1952a6e77a44e9d7b96b
#
_cell.length_a   1.000
_cell.length_b   1.000
_cell.length_c   1.000
_cell.angle_alpha   90.00
_cell.angle_beta   90.00
_cell.angle_gamma   90.00
#
_symmetry.space_group_name_H-M   'P 1'
#
loop_
_entity.id
_entity.type
_entity.pdbx_description
1 polymer ?
#
loop_
_entity_poly.entity_id
_entity_poly.type
_entity_poly.pdbx_seq_one_letter_code
_entity_poly.pdbx_strand_id
1 'polypeptide(L)'
;MKIIYAALVLSMCMSFAACGSVDESSAPAAESSQTTSEAKLENVTIRMDSSKLHEGVEFNDSELLDKTAEFTKNVTENAEEKEPESHETVYGGDWLDIKCSDGTSIYYEARESNYVRIGAKTYYTSDDTAKEFKEYVIDFLENGGYWG
;
A
#
# COMPACT_ATOMS: atom_id res chain seq x y z
N MET A 1 28.04 4.39 -37.84
CA MET A 1 27.00 5.29 -38.38
C MET A 1 26.09 5.70 -37.22
N LYS A 2 26.24 6.94 -36.76
CA LYS A 2 25.48 7.49 -35.64
C LYS A 2 24.32 8.30 -36.21
N ILE A 3 23.08 7.97 -35.86
CA ILE A 3 21.91 8.76 -36.23
C ILE A 3 21.37 9.40 -34.96
N ILE A 4 21.50 10.71 -34.90
CA ILE A 4 20.98 11.58 -33.84
C ILE A 4 19.62 12.07 -34.32
N TYR A 5 18.54 11.77 -33.58
CA TYR A 5 17.23 12.40 -33.78
C TYR A 5 17.01 13.45 -32.70
N ALA A 6 17.03 14.69 -33.11
CA ALA A 6 16.55 15.82 -32.31
C ALA A 6 15.02 15.94 -32.49
N ALA A 7 14.27 15.86 -31.44
CA ALA A 7 12.83 16.08 -31.44
C ALA A 7 12.50 17.47 -30.89
N LEU A 8 11.80 18.20 -31.69
CA LEU A 8 11.35 19.58 -31.56
C LEU A 8 10.22 19.70 -30.53
N VAL A 9 10.40 20.59 -29.58
CA VAL A 9 9.35 20.97 -28.61
C VAL A 9 8.45 22.03 -29.25
N LEU A 10 7.18 21.76 -29.39
CA LEU A 10 6.18 22.76 -29.78
C LEU A 10 5.28 23.09 -28.60
N SER A 11 5.49 24.26 -28.02
CA SER A 11 4.65 24.91 -27.03
C SER A 11 3.40 25.44 -27.72
N MET A 12 2.20 25.06 -27.24
CA MET A 12 0.96 25.76 -27.55
C MET A 12 0.26 26.17 -26.27
N CYS A 13 0.45 27.44 -25.92
CA CYS A 13 -0.45 28.17 -25.00
C CYS A 13 -1.76 28.47 -25.70
N MET A 14 -2.87 28.03 -25.17
CA MET A 14 -4.19 28.60 -25.49
C MET A 14 -4.90 29.03 -24.20
N SER A 15 -4.93 30.34 -24.04
CA SER A 15 -5.76 31.02 -23.06
C SER A 15 -7.20 31.06 -23.59
N PHE A 16 -8.18 30.60 -22.82
CA PHE A 16 -9.57 30.96 -23.01
C PHE A 16 -10.14 31.52 -21.70
N ALA A 17 -10.36 32.82 -21.73
CA ALA A 17 -11.23 33.48 -20.78
C ALA A 17 -12.64 33.49 -21.41
N ALA A 18 -13.64 32.96 -20.72
CA ALA A 18 -15.04 33.25 -20.96
C ALA A 18 -15.82 33.16 -19.65
N CYS A 19 -16.36 34.29 -19.27
CA CYS A 19 -17.33 34.48 -18.20
C CYS A 19 -18.68 33.85 -18.60
N GLY A 20 -19.39 33.21 -17.66
CA GLY A 20 -20.76 32.76 -17.86
C GLY A 20 -21.27 32.03 -16.62
N SER A 21 -22.12 32.72 -15.86
CA SER A 21 -22.88 32.25 -14.70
C SER A 21 -23.93 31.22 -15.08
N VAL A 22 -24.25 30.30 -14.15
CA VAL A 22 -25.55 29.78 -13.69
C VAL A 22 -25.46 28.26 -13.39
N ASP A 23 -25.72 27.94 -12.11
CA ASP A 23 -26.29 26.75 -11.43
C ASP A 23 -26.37 25.39 -12.15
N GLU A 24 -25.86 24.37 -11.52
CA GLU A 24 -26.52 23.22 -10.91
C GLU A 24 -25.56 22.05 -10.64
N SER A 25 -25.49 21.70 -9.38
CA SER A 25 -25.27 20.37 -8.80
C SER A 25 -24.68 19.26 -9.68
N SER A 26 -23.38 18.99 -9.52
CA SER A 26 -22.76 17.66 -9.69
C SER A 26 -21.45 17.66 -8.94
N ALA A 27 -21.34 16.83 -7.90
CA ALA A 27 -20.12 16.62 -7.14
C ALA A 27 -19.00 16.10 -8.06
N PRO A 28 -17.81 16.70 -8.06
CA PRO A 28 -16.66 16.10 -8.72
C PRO A 28 -16.18 14.93 -7.85
N ALA A 29 -16.03 13.78 -8.49
CA ALA A 29 -15.28 12.67 -7.96
C ALA A 29 -13.88 13.19 -7.59
N ALA A 30 -13.53 13.05 -6.31
CA ALA A 30 -12.20 13.38 -5.83
C ALA A 30 -11.22 12.39 -6.45
N GLU A 31 -10.52 12.80 -7.50
CA GLU A 31 -9.26 12.21 -7.88
C GLU A 31 -8.28 12.44 -6.70
N SER A 32 -8.10 11.40 -5.92
CA SER A 32 -7.07 11.37 -4.89
C SER A 32 -5.70 11.38 -5.58
N SER A 33 -5.19 12.56 -5.83
CA SER A 33 -3.77 12.74 -6.16
C SER A 33 -2.95 12.32 -4.95
N GLN A 34 -2.46 11.09 -4.96
CA GLN A 34 -1.45 10.63 -3.99
C GLN A 34 -0.17 11.43 -4.22
N THR A 35 -0.07 12.55 -3.53
CA THR A 35 1.20 13.24 -3.32
C THR A 35 1.98 12.37 -2.35
N THR A 36 2.98 11.65 -2.84
CA THR A 36 3.95 10.90 -2.03
C THR A 36 4.80 11.92 -1.27
N SER A 37 4.27 12.42 -0.17
CA SER A 37 5.06 13.04 0.87
C SER A 37 5.67 11.89 1.68
N GLU A 38 6.98 11.89 1.89
CA GLU A 38 7.66 11.01 2.86
C GLU A 38 7.23 11.40 4.29
N ALA A 39 5.94 11.25 4.58
CA ALA A 39 5.42 11.44 5.91
C ALA A 39 5.89 10.26 6.76
N LYS A 40 6.71 10.56 7.77
CA LYS A 40 7.15 9.56 8.73
C LYS A 40 5.91 8.96 9.41
N LEU A 41 5.81 7.62 9.42
CA LEU A 41 4.74 6.93 10.13
C LEU A 41 4.84 7.23 11.64
N GLU A 42 3.72 7.55 12.26
CA GLU A 42 3.63 7.80 13.71
C GLU A 42 3.17 6.56 14.46
N ASN A 43 2.27 5.79 13.88
CA ASN A 43 1.77 4.53 14.41
C ASN A 43 1.25 3.62 13.30
N VAL A 44 1.07 2.34 13.64
CA VAL A 44 0.35 1.35 12.87
C VAL A 44 -0.66 0.63 13.75
N THR A 45 -1.84 0.34 13.22
CA THR A 45 -2.84 -0.51 13.88
C THR A 45 -2.81 -1.88 13.21
N ILE A 46 -2.54 -2.92 13.98
CA ILE A 46 -2.46 -4.31 13.49
C ILE A 46 -3.70 -5.08 13.94
N ARG A 47 -4.32 -5.79 13.01
CA ARG A 47 -5.42 -6.72 13.21
C ARG A 47 -5.07 -8.09 12.65
N MET A 48 -5.44 -9.13 13.36
CA MET A 48 -5.28 -10.53 12.95
C MET A 48 -6.43 -11.39 13.47
N ASP A 49 -6.52 -12.60 12.98
CA ASP A 49 -7.47 -13.62 13.47
C ASP A 49 -6.97 -14.24 14.79
N SER A 50 -6.72 -13.39 15.78
CA SER A 50 -6.37 -13.78 17.14
C SER A 50 -7.24 -13.00 18.13
N SER A 51 -7.53 -13.62 19.28
CA SER A 51 -8.43 -13.01 20.27
C SER A 51 -7.97 -11.65 20.78
N LYS A 52 -6.66 -11.39 20.79
CA LYS A 52 -6.07 -10.14 21.28
C LYS A 52 -5.98 -9.05 20.21
N LEU A 53 -5.92 -9.42 18.94
CA LEU A 53 -5.69 -8.50 17.81
C LEU A 53 -6.94 -8.33 16.93
N HIS A 54 -8.04 -9.00 17.24
CA HIS A 54 -9.25 -8.95 16.41
C HIS A 54 -9.83 -7.54 16.29
N GLU A 55 -9.83 -6.80 17.38
CA GLU A 55 -10.31 -5.39 17.44
C GLU A 55 -9.29 -4.39 16.86
N GLY A 56 -8.03 -4.80 16.74
CA GLY A 56 -6.90 -3.95 16.35
C GLY A 56 -6.16 -3.38 17.56
N VAL A 57 -4.83 -3.45 17.50
CA VAL A 57 -3.93 -2.87 18.50
C VAL A 57 -3.00 -1.89 17.82
N GLU A 58 -2.87 -0.70 18.41
CA GLU A 58 -1.98 0.35 17.92
C GLU A 58 -0.56 0.17 18.47
N PHE A 59 0.42 0.30 17.58
CA PHE A 59 1.85 0.22 17.87
C PHE A 59 2.57 1.47 17.38
N ASN A 60 3.51 1.96 18.18
CA ASN A 60 4.38 3.09 17.87
C ASN A 60 5.87 2.73 17.98
N ASP A 61 6.20 1.45 17.89
CA ASP A 61 7.58 0.97 17.88
C ASP A 61 8.32 1.46 16.65
N SER A 62 9.47 2.10 16.83
CA SER A 62 10.20 2.77 15.75
C SER A 62 10.74 1.81 14.70
N GLU A 63 11.17 0.59 15.10
CA GLU A 63 11.69 -0.41 14.18
C GLU A 63 10.55 -0.98 13.32
N LEU A 64 9.39 -1.26 13.93
CA LEU A 64 8.20 -1.71 13.21
C LEU A 64 7.74 -0.65 12.20
N LEU A 65 7.72 0.63 12.58
CA LEU A 65 7.32 1.72 11.70
C LEU A 65 8.27 1.88 10.52
N ASP A 66 9.58 1.88 10.77
CA ASP A 66 10.60 2.03 9.72
C ASP A 66 10.55 0.83 8.74
N LYS A 67 10.42 -0.39 9.24
CA LYS A 67 10.27 -1.59 8.38
C LYS A 67 8.97 -1.60 7.59
N THR A 68 7.88 -1.11 8.17
CA THR A 68 6.60 -1.00 7.46
C THR A 68 6.68 0.01 6.32
N ALA A 69 7.32 1.17 6.55
CA ALA A 69 7.52 2.18 5.52
C ALA A 69 8.46 1.68 4.40
N GLU A 70 9.58 1.03 4.75
CA GLU A 70 10.52 0.44 3.81
C GLU A 70 9.86 -0.64 2.95
N PHE A 71 9.13 -1.56 3.57
CA PHE A 71 8.38 -2.60 2.88
C PHE A 71 7.36 -2.02 1.90
N THR A 72 6.54 -1.08 2.35
CA THR A 72 5.53 -0.42 1.50
C THR A 72 6.16 0.23 0.28
N LYS A 73 7.24 0.98 0.49
CA LYS A 73 8.00 1.63 -0.59
C LYS A 73 8.58 0.60 -1.55
N ASN A 74 9.27 -0.41 -1.04
CA ASN A 74 9.91 -1.44 -1.87
C ASN A 74 8.88 -2.17 -2.75
N VAL A 75 7.77 -2.60 -2.18
CA VAL A 75 6.73 -3.32 -2.93
C VAL A 75 6.08 -2.42 -3.98
N THR A 76 5.70 -1.19 -3.63
CA THR A 76 5.03 -0.29 -4.57
C THR A 76 5.91 0.19 -5.71
N GLU A 77 7.24 0.23 -5.52
CA GLU A 77 8.21 0.65 -6.54
C GLU A 77 8.71 -0.51 -7.42
N ASN A 78 8.81 -1.73 -6.87
CA ASN A 78 9.54 -2.82 -7.52
C ASN A 78 8.72 -4.08 -7.80
N ALA A 79 7.61 -4.31 -7.09
CA ALA A 79 6.80 -5.51 -7.29
C ALA A 79 5.83 -5.38 -8.47
N GLU A 80 5.42 -6.52 -9.03
CA GLU A 80 4.45 -6.59 -10.11
C GLU A 80 3.04 -6.36 -9.55
N GLU A 81 2.31 -5.37 -10.08
CA GLU A 81 0.89 -5.20 -9.81
C GLU A 81 0.12 -6.35 -10.50
N LYS A 82 -0.35 -7.32 -9.73
CA LYS A 82 -0.98 -8.53 -10.24
C LYS A 82 -1.98 -9.11 -9.24
N GLU A 83 -3.17 -9.40 -9.72
CA GLU A 83 -4.17 -10.12 -8.94
C GLU A 83 -3.88 -11.63 -8.95
N PRO A 84 -4.14 -12.35 -7.84
CA PRO A 84 -3.99 -13.79 -7.78
C PRO A 84 -4.99 -14.47 -8.72
N GLU A 85 -4.58 -15.55 -9.37
CA GLU A 85 -5.51 -16.38 -10.12
C GLU A 85 -6.44 -17.10 -9.13
N SER A 86 -7.68 -17.40 -9.57
CA SER A 86 -8.75 -17.93 -8.69
C SER A 86 -8.41 -19.23 -7.95
N HIS A 87 -7.42 -19.98 -8.44
CA HIS A 87 -6.93 -21.22 -7.80
C HIS A 87 -5.74 -20.98 -6.83
N GLU A 88 -5.16 -19.79 -6.85
CA GLU A 88 -4.06 -19.39 -5.94
C GLU A 88 -4.58 -18.79 -4.63
N THR A 89 -5.89 -18.53 -4.53
CA THR A 89 -6.52 -18.04 -3.30
C THR A 89 -6.60 -19.17 -2.28
N VAL A 90 -5.69 -19.18 -1.34
CA VAL A 90 -5.72 -20.11 -0.20
C VAL A 90 -6.73 -19.58 0.81
N TYR A 91 -7.93 -20.15 0.84
CA TYR A 91 -8.92 -19.85 1.85
C TYR A 91 -8.51 -20.55 3.16
N GLY A 92 -8.37 -19.75 4.20
CA GLY A 92 -8.25 -20.26 5.56
C GLY A 92 -6.92 -19.95 6.23
N GLY A 93 -6.99 -19.25 7.35
CA GLY A 93 -5.92 -19.01 8.30
C GLY A 93 -5.27 -17.63 8.19
N ASP A 94 -5.02 -17.06 9.31
CA ASP A 94 -4.10 -15.98 9.65
C ASP A 94 -4.01 -14.80 8.65
N TRP A 95 -5.15 -14.17 8.35
CA TRP A 95 -5.10 -12.87 7.67
C TRP A 95 -4.42 -11.83 8.57
N LEU A 96 -3.72 -10.90 7.95
CA LEU A 96 -3.05 -9.78 8.61
C LEU A 96 -3.48 -8.47 7.95
N ASP A 97 -3.97 -7.52 8.74
CA ASP A 97 -4.36 -6.19 8.31
C ASP A 97 -3.58 -5.15 9.11
N ILE A 98 -2.78 -4.33 8.43
CA ILE A 98 -1.99 -3.25 9.02
C ILE A 98 -2.49 -1.93 8.44
N LYS A 99 -2.94 -1.03 9.30
CA LYS A 99 -3.34 0.33 8.93
C LYS A 99 -2.32 1.32 9.46
N CYS A 100 -1.73 2.09 8.57
CA CYS A 100 -0.72 3.09 8.89
C CYS A 100 -1.36 4.46 9.17
N SER A 101 -0.70 5.28 9.98
CA SER A 101 -1.14 6.65 10.32
C SER A 101 -1.23 7.60 9.11
N ASP A 102 -0.51 7.32 8.04
CA ASP A 102 -0.57 8.07 6.76
C ASP A 102 -1.78 7.68 5.87
N GLY A 103 -2.61 6.73 6.32
CA GLY A 103 -3.75 6.20 5.58
C GLY A 103 -3.44 4.99 4.69
N THR A 104 -2.17 4.58 4.59
CA THR A 104 -1.80 3.35 3.88
C THR A 104 -2.34 2.13 4.61
N SER A 105 -2.83 1.14 3.87
CA SER A 105 -3.23 -0.16 4.41
C SER A 105 -2.47 -1.28 3.73
N ILE A 106 -2.03 -2.27 4.50
CA ILE A 106 -1.35 -3.47 4.03
C ILE A 106 -2.19 -4.67 4.47
N TYR A 107 -2.57 -5.52 3.53
CA TYR A 107 -3.42 -6.67 3.83
C TYR A 107 -2.88 -7.95 3.18
N TYR A 108 -2.82 -8.99 3.99
CA TYR A 108 -2.50 -10.36 3.59
C TYR A 108 -3.70 -11.26 3.81
N GLU A 109 -4.07 -12.03 2.80
CA GLU A 109 -5.21 -12.93 2.85
C GLU A 109 -4.86 -14.31 3.42
N ALA A 110 -3.62 -14.75 3.24
CA ALA A 110 -3.14 -16.06 3.72
C ALA A 110 -1.69 -16.01 4.20
N ARG A 111 -1.34 -16.97 5.06
CA ARG A 111 -0.03 -17.02 5.72
C ARG A 111 1.17 -17.15 4.78
N GLU A 112 1.04 -17.90 3.71
CA GLU A 112 2.15 -18.23 2.80
C GLU A 112 2.00 -17.57 1.41
N SER A 113 1.25 -16.49 1.33
CA SER A 113 1.02 -15.82 0.06
C SER A 113 2.16 -14.85 -0.28
N ASN A 114 2.67 -14.94 -1.51
CA ASN A 114 3.53 -13.91 -2.10
C ASN A 114 2.73 -12.71 -2.61
N TYR A 115 1.42 -12.72 -2.43
CA TYR A 115 0.55 -11.60 -2.74
C TYR A 115 0.29 -10.77 -1.51
N VAL A 116 0.39 -9.45 -1.69
CA VAL A 116 0.07 -8.45 -0.67
C VAL A 116 -0.75 -7.34 -1.30
N ARG A 117 -1.80 -6.91 -0.62
CA ARG A 117 -2.58 -5.74 -1.04
C ARG A 117 -2.12 -4.52 -0.27
N ILE A 118 -1.72 -3.47 -1.01
CA ILE A 118 -1.36 -2.16 -0.45
C ILE A 118 -2.34 -1.13 -1.00
N GLY A 119 -3.14 -0.55 -0.11
CA GLY A 119 -4.26 0.29 -0.49
C GLY A 119 -5.27 -0.46 -1.35
N ALA A 120 -5.52 0.02 -2.57
CA ALA A 120 -6.46 -0.57 -3.52
C ALA A 120 -5.81 -1.56 -4.51
N LYS A 121 -4.49 -1.78 -4.44
CA LYS A 121 -3.73 -2.56 -5.43
C LYS A 121 -3.17 -3.82 -4.81
N THR A 122 -3.16 -4.91 -5.58
CA THR A 122 -2.53 -6.17 -5.21
C THR A 122 -1.20 -6.30 -5.96
N TYR A 123 -0.18 -6.73 -5.22
CA TYR A 123 1.19 -6.90 -5.71
C TYR A 123 1.64 -8.34 -5.51
N TYR A 124 2.39 -8.84 -6.47
CA TYR A 124 3.07 -10.13 -6.39
C TYR A 124 4.57 -9.91 -6.18
N THR A 125 5.15 -10.50 -5.12
CA THR A 125 6.59 -10.48 -4.85
C THR A 125 7.19 -11.83 -5.18
N SER A 126 8.09 -11.87 -6.18
CA SER A 126 8.74 -13.11 -6.63
C SER A 126 9.91 -13.55 -5.77
N ASP A 127 10.31 -12.73 -4.80
CA ASP A 127 11.53 -12.83 -4.00
C ASP A 127 11.28 -13.00 -2.51
N ASP A 128 10.16 -13.58 -2.11
CA ASP A 128 9.76 -13.78 -0.71
C ASP A 128 9.62 -12.50 0.15
N THR A 129 9.83 -11.31 -0.41
CA THR A 129 9.75 -10.03 0.32
C THR A 129 8.46 -9.87 1.13
N ALA A 130 7.31 -10.21 0.52
CA ALA A 130 6.03 -10.14 1.23
C ALA A 130 5.94 -11.12 2.39
N LYS A 131 6.49 -12.32 2.22
CA LYS A 131 6.51 -13.37 3.23
C LYS A 131 7.43 -12.99 4.39
N GLU A 132 8.63 -12.53 4.09
CA GLU A 132 9.62 -12.13 5.12
C GLU A 132 9.10 -10.98 5.98
N PHE A 133 8.46 -9.98 5.38
CA PHE A 133 7.86 -8.88 6.16
C PHE A 133 6.71 -9.37 7.05
N LYS A 134 5.87 -10.27 6.55
CA LYS A 134 4.79 -10.85 7.35
C LYS A 134 5.33 -11.67 8.52
N GLU A 135 6.36 -12.49 8.29
CA GLU A 135 7.03 -13.26 9.35
C GLU A 135 7.62 -12.31 10.40
N TYR A 136 8.28 -11.24 9.99
CA TYR A 136 8.79 -10.23 10.91
C TYR A 136 7.69 -9.64 11.80
N VAL A 137 6.53 -9.29 11.24
CA VAL A 137 5.40 -8.75 12.03
C VAL A 137 4.87 -9.80 13.01
N ILE A 138 4.76 -11.06 12.58
CA ILE A 138 4.32 -12.16 13.46
C ILE A 138 5.30 -12.34 14.62
N ASP A 139 6.60 -12.40 14.36
CA ASP A 139 7.64 -12.53 15.38
C ASP A 139 7.61 -11.34 16.37
N PHE A 140 7.40 -10.13 15.87
CA PHE A 140 7.22 -8.94 16.71
C PHE A 140 6.03 -9.10 17.66
N LEU A 141 4.90 -9.59 17.17
CA LEU A 141 3.69 -9.78 17.97
C LEU A 141 3.84 -10.93 18.98
N GLU A 142 4.50 -12.02 18.61
CA GLU A 142 4.78 -13.14 19.51
C GLU A 142 5.70 -12.72 20.65
N ASN A 143 6.81 -12.03 20.34
CA ASN A 143 7.75 -11.52 21.34
C ASN A 143 7.12 -10.47 22.27
N GLY A 144 6.16 -9.70 21.78
CA GLY A 144 5.37 -8.75 22.57
C GLY A 144 4.26 -9.39 23.41
N GLY A 145 4.01 -10.69 23.29
CA GLY A 145 2.96 -11.41 24.00
C GLY A 145 1.55 -11.14 23.49
N TYR A 146 1.42 -10.67 22.25
CA TYR A 146 0.13 -10.41 21.59
C TYR A 146 -0.42 -11.64 20.86
N TRP A 147 0.41 -12.66 20.67
CA TRP A 147 0.02 -13.93 20.06
C TRP A 147 -0.45 -14.90 21.15
N GLY A 148 -1.63 -15.51 20.98
CA GLY A 148 -2.18 -16.51 21.90
C GLY A 148 -3.65 -16.31 22.21
#